data_2a6a434308d3cf538cbd3d01b2c2d560
#
_entry.id   2a6a434308d3cf538cbd3d01b2c2d560
#
_cell.length_a   1.000
_cell.length_b   1.000
_cell.length_c   1.000
_cell.angle_alpha   90.00
_cell.angle_beta   90.00
_cell.angle_gamma   90.00
#
_symmetry.space_group_name_H-M   'P 1'
#
loop_
_entity.id
_entity.type
_entity.pdbx_description
1 polymer ?
#
loop_
_entity_poly.entity_id
_entity_poly.type
_entity_poly.pdbx_seq_one_letter_code
_entity_poly.pdbx_strand_id
1 'polypeptide(L)'
;MPTYLIIGASRGIGGANAQHLAAQSAEILGVSHSPATVGHWIEADVGTVDGISKVLKAVGDRPLDGLLFLGGVWEKGAFTDEYDFLESPVEETVQMIAVNLTAPILLAQGAAQNLAKAENGKIILMGSMSGVQNTASREVANTAAKFGLQGVGEALNLSLRKHGIAATVINPDNVTTPEVMEDIATGAFEDQMPIPMEDLTATIDYALGLSAHAVPSVINLRQTKPEK
;
A
#
# COMPACT_ATOMS: atom_id res chain seq x y z
N MET A 1 13.61 -19.00 0.72
CA MET A 1 13.47 -17.74 1.48
C MET A 1 12.68 -16.80 0.58
N PRO A 2 11.49 -16.35 0.99
CA PRO A 2 10.69 -15.46 0.16
C PRO A 2 11.35 -14.08 0.02
N THR A 3 11.12 -13.42 -1.13
CA THR A 3 11.62 -12.08 -1.42
C THR A 3 10.46 -11.13 -1.68
N TYR A 4 10.38 -10.03 -0.93
CA TYR A 4 9.33 -9.04 -1.04
C TYR A 4 9.86 -7.67 -1.46
N LEU A 5 9.23 -7.08 -2.47
CA LEU A 5 9.41 -5.66 -2.83
C LEU A 5 8.33 -4.85 -2.10
N ILE A 6 8.76 -3.99 -1.16
CA ILE A 6 7.86 -3.20 -0.31
C ILE A 6 8.02 -1.71 -0.60
N ILE A 7 6.96 -1.08 -1.08
CA ILE A 7 6.90 0.37 -1.33
C ILE A 7 6.38 1.06 -0.08
N GLY A 8 7.11 2.07 0.40
CA GLY A 8 6.83 2.78 1.66
C GLY A 8 7.51 2.17 2.88
N ALA A 9 8.66 1.48 2.72
CA ALA A 9 9.30 0.63 3.74
C ALA A 9 10.00 1.38 4.89
N SER A 10 10.01 2.72 4.92
CA SER A 10 10.77 3.48 5.94
C SER A 10 10.04 3.64 7.28
N ARG A 11 8.70 3.68 7.28
CA ARG A 11 7.88 3.94 8.48
C ARG A 11 6.44 3.45 8.31
N GLY A 12 5.61 3.67 9.32
CA GLY A 12 4.18 3.37 9.30
C GLY A 12 3.89 1.91 8.92
N ILE A 13 2.85 1.71 8.12
CA ILE A 13 2.40 0.37 7.70
C ILE A 13 3.52 -0.39 6.97
N GLY A 14 4.21 0.28 6.03
CA GLY A 14 5.25 -0.38 5.23
C GLY A 14 6.48 -0.75 6.06
N GLY A 15 6.93 0.13 6.96
CA GLY A 15 8.05 -0.15 7.86
C GLY A 15 7.77 -1.29 8.84
N ALA A 16 6.58 -1.31 9.43
CA ALA A 16 6.15 -2.38 10.34
C ALA A 16 6.09 -3.74 9.64
N ASN A 17 5.50 -3.80 8.44
CA ASN A 17 5.41 -5.04 7.68
C ASN A 17 6.78 -5.49 7.13
N ALA A 18 7.68 -4.55 6.76
CA ALA A 18 9.04 -4.90 6.38
C ALA A 18 9.78 -5.60 7.54
N GLN A 19 9.68 -5.07 8.76
CA GLN A 19 10.28 -5.67 9.96
C GLN A 19 9.66 -7.04 10.28
N HIS A 20 8.34 -7.14 10.21
CA HIS A 20 7.62 -8.38 10.48
C HIS A 20 8.02 -9.51 9.51
N LEU A 21 8.03 -9.24 8.20
CA LEU A 21 8.42 -10.23 7.19
C LEU A 21 9.92 -10.59 7.26
N ALA A 22 10.78 -9.61 7.57
CA ALA A 22 12.21 -9.88 7.80
C ALA A 22 12.42 -10.79 9.01
N ALA A 23 11.66 -10.63 10.11
CA ALA A 23 11.70 -11.50 11.28
C ALA A 23 11.25 -12.94 10.95
N GLN A 24 10.45 -13.13 9.90
CA GLN A 24 10.07 -14.43 9.34
C GLN A 24 11.11 -14.97 8.31
N SER A 25 12.31 -14.39 8.29
CA SER A 25 13.41 -14.76 7.39
C SER A 25 13.14 -14.46 5.90
N ALA A 26 12.31 -13.45 5.58
CA ALA A 26 12.17 -12.98 4.21
C ALA A 26 13.30 -12.00 3.82
N GLU A 27 13.68 -11.99 2.55
CA GLU A 27 14.50 -10.92 1.95
C GLU A 27 13.58 -9.72 1.63
N ILE A 28 13.99 -8.53 2.09
CA ILE A 28 13.22 -7.30 1.89
C ILE A 28 13.98 -6.36 0.95
N LEU A 29 13.32 -5.98 -0.15
CA LEU A 29 13.71 -4.86 -1.01
C LEU A 29 12.78 -3.69 -0.67
N GLY A 30 13.26 -2.78 0.19
CA GLY A 30 12.47 -1.67 0.72
C GLY A 30 12.64 -0.40 -0.10
N VAL A 31 11.55 0.15 -0.65
CA VAL A 31 11.55 1.39 -1.44
C VAL A 31 10.96 2.53 -0.64
N SER A 32 11.68 3.64 -0.55
CA SER A 32 11.25 4.85 0.17
C SER A 32 12.21 6.02 -0.09
N HIS A 33 11.79 7.25 0.24
CA HIS A 33 12.67 8.44 0.22
C HIS A 33 13.72 8.42 1.33
N SER A 34 13.35 7.93 2.53
CA SER A 34 14.26 7.79 3.68
C SER A 34 14.69 6.33 3.82
N PRO A 35 15.81 6.03 4.49
CA PRO A 35 16.28 4.66 4.67
C PRO A 35 15.21 3.72 5.20
N ALA A 36 15.08 2.55 4.59
CA ALA A 36 14.26 1.47 5.11
C ALA A 36 14.84 0.95 6.43
N THR A 37 13.97 0.51 7.32
CA THR A 37 14.38 0.03 8.65
C THR A 37 15.09 -1.31 8.63
N VAL A 38 14.82 -2.12 7.60
CA VAL A 38 15.39 -3.46 7.40
C VAL A 38 15.55 -3.76 5.91
N GLY A 39 16.40 -4.73 5.58
CA GLY A 39 16.61 -5.23 4.23
C GLY A 39 17.47 -4.32 3.36
N HIS A 40 17.34 -4.49 2.05
CA HIS A 40 18.03 -3.67 1.06
C HIS A 40 17.19 -2.44 0.71
N TRP A 41 17.70 -1.26 1.07
CA TRP A 41 17.03 0.00 0.77
C TRP A 41 17.29 0.46 -0.68
N ILE A 42 16.22 0.83 -1.36
CA ILE A 42 16.20 1.43 -2.68
C ILE A 42 15.59 2.83 -2.54
N GLU A 43 16.43 3.85 -2.57
CA GLU A 43 15.97 5.24 -2.58
C GLU A 43 15.34 5.58 -3.94
N ALA A 44 14.03 5.83 -3.97
CA ALA A 44 13.32 6.20 -5.18
C ALA A 44 12.05 6.98 -4.89
N ASP A 45 11.73 7.92 -5.78
CA ASP A 45 10.44 8.58 -5.87
C ASP A 45 9.55 7.84 -6.87
N VAL A 46 8.63 7.02 -6.35
CA VAL A 46 7.70 6.24 -7.19
C VAL A 46 6.61 7.11 -7.86
N GLY A 47 6.49 8.39 -7.51
CA GLY A 47 5.65 9.34 -8.24
C GLY A 47 6.21 9.73 -9.61
N THR A 48 7.41 9.27 -9.96
CA THR A 48 8.07 9.55 -11.23
C THR A 48 8.41 8.29 -12.01
N VAL A 49 8.40 8.38 -13.34
CA VAL A 49 8.78 7.25 -14.22
C VAL A 49 10.23 6.85 -13.99
N ASP A 50 11.12 7.81 -13.75
CA ASP A 50 12.54 7.55 -13.47
C ASP A 50 12.72 6.82 -12.15
N GLY A 51 11.98 7.19 -11.11
CA GLY A 51 11.99 6.49 -9.81
C GLY A 51 11.48 5.05 -9.93
N ILE A 52 10.40 4.83 -10.66
CA ILE A 52 9.89 3.48 -10.96
C ILE A 52 10.94 2.67 -11.73
N SER A 53 11.57 3.24 -12.74
CA SER A 53 12.64 2.59 -13.53
C SER A 53 13.84 2.23 -12.65
N LYS A 54 14.21 3.11 -11.71
CA LYS A 54 15.27 2.86 -10.71
C LYS A 54 14.93 1.65 -9.82
N VAL A 55 13.68 1.56 -9.35
CA VAL A 55 13.21 0.42 -8.55
C VAL A 55 13.31 -0.88 -9.35
N LEU A 56 12.74 -0.92 -10.55
CA LEU A 56 12.73 -2.11 -11.40
C LEU A 56 14.14 -2.56 -11.77
N LYS A 57 15.04 -1.61 -12.06
CA LYS A 57 16.46 -1.89 -12.30
C LYS A 57 17.15 -2.49 -11.07
N ALA A 58 16.85 -1.99 -9.88
CA ALA A 58 17.41 -2.51 -8.63
C ALA A 58 16.88 -3.93 -8.30
N VAL A 59 15.61 -4.22 -8.62
CA VAL A 59 15.06 -5.58 -8.54
C VAL A 59 15.79 -6.51 -9.51
N GLY A 60 16.07 -6.07 -10.73
CA GLY A 60 16.73 -6.88 -11.76
C GLY A 60 15.93 -8.15 -12.09
N ASP A 61 16.63 -9.27 -12.22
CA ASP A 61 16.03 -10.57 -12.59
C ASP A 61 15.61 -11.44 -11.38
N ARG A 62 15.62 -10.90 -10.17
CA ARG A 62 15.28 -11.66 -8.95
C ARG A 62 13.83 -12.16 -9.01
N PRO A 63 13.56 -13.41 -8.58
CA PRO A 63 12.19 -13.82 -8.26
C PRO A 63 11.63 -12.96 -7.14
N LEU A 64 10.35 -12.63 -7.21
CA LEU A 64 9.62 -11.93 -6.16
C LEU A 64 8.42 -12.78 -5.72
N ASP A 65 8.34 -13.10 -4.44
CA ASP A 65 7.17 -13.76 -3.86
C ASP A 65 6.03 -12.74 -3.64
N GLY A 66 6.37 -11.45 -3.48
CA GLY A 66 5.35 -10.40 -3.41
C GLY A 66 5.84 -9.00 -3.75
N LEU A 67 4.90 -8.21 -4.31
CA LEU A 67 4.96 -6.76 -4.42
C LEU A 67 3.93 -6.18 -3.45
N LEU A 68 4.39 -5.48 -2.41
CA LEU A 68 3.56 -4.86 -1.40
C LEU A 68 3.61 -3.34 -1.56
N PHE A 69 2.56 -2.74 -2.11
CA PHE A 69 2.44 -1.29 -2.22
C PHE A 69 1.72 -0.76 -0.97
N LEU A 70 2.50 -0.43 0.07
CA LEU A 70 2.01 -0.04 1.40
C LEU A 70 2.20 1.45 1.70
N GLY A 71 2.95 2.16 0.84
CA GLY A 71 3.13 3.60 0.91
C GLY A 71 1.98 4.37 0.25
N GLY A 72 1.93 5.65 0.55
CA GLY A 72 0.99 6.59 -0.05
C GLY A 72 1.31 8.00 0.37
N VAL A 73 0.64 8.96 -0.27
CA VAL A 73 0.70 10.39 0.05
C VAL A 73 -0.73 10.91 0.18
N TRP A 74 -0.89 12.03 0.86
CA TRP A 74 -2.17 12.70 1.10
C TRP A 74 -2.05 14.16 0.74
N GLU A 75 -3.19 14.79 0.47
CA GLU A 75 -3.34 16.23 0.28
C GLU A 75 -2.97 16.96 1.57
N LYS A 76 -2.50 18.19 1.43
CA LYS A 76 -2.22 19.05 2.59
C LYS A 76 -3.50 19.29 3.39
N GLY A 77 -3.41 19.13 4.71
CA GLY A 77 -4.57 19.24 5.60
C GLY A 77 -5.57 18.09 5.48
N ALA A 78 -5.22 16.99 4.78
CA ALA A 78 -6.11 15.84 4.61
C ALA A 78 -6.65 15.35 5.96
N PHE A 79 -7.94 15.00 5.98
CA PHE A 79 -8.70 14.48 7.12
C PHE A 79 -8.90 15.48 8.28
N THR A 80 -8.50 16.75 8.10
CA THR A 80 -8.71 17.85 9.05
C THR A 80 -9.58 18.95 8.45
N ASP A 81 -9.98 19.94 9.27
CA ASP A 81 -10.74 21.09 8.78
C ASP A 81 -9.91 22.06 7.94
N GLU A 82 -8.59 21.86 7.86
CA GLU A 82 -7.69 22.67 7.03
C GLU A 82 -7.73 22.29 5.55
N TYR A 83 -8.31 21.12 5.19
CA TYR A 83 -8.43 20.71 3.80
C TYR A 83 -9.47 21.56 3.07
N ASP A 84 -9.06 22.21 2.00
CA ASP A 84 -9.93 22.93 1.07
C ASP A 84 -9.61 22.53 -0.37
N PHE A 85 -10.58 21.87 -1.01
CA PHE A 85 -10.44 21.42 -2.40
C PHE A 85 -10.20 22.57 -3.39
N LEU A 86 -10.82 23.75 -3.13
CA LEU A 86 -10.69 24.91 -4.03
C LEU A 86 -9.32 25.56 -3.97
N GLU A 87 -8.62 25.39 -2.84
CA GLU A 87 -7.27 25.95 -2.60
C GLU A 87 -6.16 24.90 -2.85
N SER A 88 -6.52 23.64 -3.16
CA SER A 88 -5.54 22.57 -3.41
C SER A 88 -4.72 22.86 -4.67
N PRO A 89 -3.36 22.84 -4.60
CA PRO A 89 -2.51 23.04 -5.76
C PRO A 89 -2.71 21.94 -6.82
N VAL A 90 -2.65 22.31 -8.09
CA VAL A 90 -2.77 21.35 -9.22
C VAL A 90 -1.69 20.26 -9.13
N GLU A 91 -0.49 20.64 -8.74
CA GLU A 91 0.66 19.74 -8.61
C GLU A 91 0.42 18.67 -7.55
N GLU A 92 -0.30 19.00 -6.48
CA GLU A 92 -0.67 18.06 -5.42
C GLU A 92 -1.62 16.99 -5.96
N THR A 93 -2.66 17.39 -6.68
CA THR A 93 -3.58 16.44 -7.36
C THR A 93 -2.83 15.50 -8.30
N VAL A 94 -1.92 16.06 -9.14
CA VAL A 94 -1.11 15.26 -10.06
C VAL A 94 -0.24 14.26 -9.30
N GLN A 95 0.41 14.70 -8.22
CA GLN A 95 1.25 13.85 -7.38
C GLN A 95 0.43 12.75 -6.67
N MET A 96 -0.77 13.07 -6.15
CA MET A 96 -1.67 12.10 -5.55
C MET A 96 -1.96 10.93 -6.51
N ILE A 97 -2.37 11.25 -7.73
CA ILE A 97 -2.67 10.25 -8.75
C ILE A 97 -1.41 9.50 -9.20
N ALA A 98 -0.29 10.20 -9.36
CA ALA A 98 0.98 9.58 -9.73
C ALA A 98 1.43 8.53 -8.71
N VAL A 99 1.46 8.88 -7.42
CA VAL A 99 1.93 7.99 -6.35
C VAL A 99 0.88 6.94 -6.01
N ASN A 100 -0.39 7.35 -5.74
CA ASN A 100 -1.37 6.45 -5.15
C ASN A 100 -2.08 5.54 -6.17
N LEU A 101 -2.00 5.85 -7.48
CA LEU A 101 -2.68 5.07 -8.53
C LEU A 101 -1.75 4.65 -9.66
N THR A 102 -1.00 5.57 -10.27
CA THR A 102 -0.17 5.25 -11.43
C THR A 102 1.01 4.36 -11.05
N ALA A 103 1.70 4.66 -9.95
CA ALA A 103 2.86 3.89 -9.49
C ALA A 103 2.54 2.41 -9.22
N PRO A 104 1.45 2.04 -8.49
CA PRO A 104 1.04 0.65 -8.33
C PRO A 104 0.86 -0.10 -9.65
N ILE A 105 0.26 0.54 -10.66
CA ILE A 105 0.05 -0.04 -12.00
C ILE A 105 1.39 -0.32 -12.67
N LEU A 106 2.27 0.69 -12.74
CA LEU A 106 3.55 0.58 -13.44
C LEU A 106 4.51 -0.40 -12.74
N LEU A 107 4.52 -0.43 -11.40
CA LEU A 107 5.32 -1.39 -10.64
C LEU A 107 4.79 -2.82 -10.80
N ALA A 108 3.47 -3.02 -10.77
CA ALA A 108 2.88 -4.33 -11.04
C ALA A 108 3.21 -4.83 -12.46
N GLN A 109 3.13 -3.94 -13.46
CA GLN A 109 3.48 -4.26 -14.85
C GLN A 109 4.97 -4.62 -14.97
N GLY A 110 5.85 -3.78 -14.42
CA GLY A 110 7.30 -3.94 -14.54
C GLY A 110 7.83 -5.15 -13.76
N ALA A 111 7.23 -5.48 -12.61
CA ALA A 111 7.62 -6.61 -11.77
C ALA A 111 6.90 -7.93 -12.12
N ALA A 112 5.97 -7.95 -13.08
CA ALA A 112 5.15 -9.13 -13.39
C ALA A 112 6.01 -10.37 -13.73
N GLN A 113 7.10 -10.20 -14.48
CA GLN A 113 8.00 -11.31 -14.83
C GLN A 113 8.76 -11.85 -13.60
N ASN A 114 9.09 -10.98 -12.64
CA ASN A 114 9.74 -11.36 -11.39
C ASN A 114 8.77 -12.14 -10.50
N LEU A 115 7.51 -11.69 -10.39
CA LEU A 115 6.44 -12.36 -9.66
C LEU A 115 6.07 -13.72 -10.28
N ALA A 116 6.10 -13.82 -11.61
CA ALA A 116 5.82 -15.08 -12.32
C ALA A 116 6.91 -16.15 -12.14
N LYS A 117 8.10 -15.80 -11.64
CA LYS A 117 9.16 -16.75 -11.29
C LYS A 117 8.94 -17.44 -9.94
N ALA A 118 8.10 -16.85 -9.09
CA ALA A 118 7.71 -17.46 -7.82
C ALA A 118 6.57 -18.49 -8.05
N GLU A 119 6.48 -19.47 -7.17
CA GLU A 119 5.42 -20.48 -7.22
C GLU A 119 4.03 -19.87 -6.96
N ASN A 120 3.97 -18.74 -6.22
CA ASN A 120 2.74 -18.13 -5.75
C ASN A 120 2.89 -16.60 -5.63
N GLY A 121 3.17 -15.92 -6.75
CA GLY A 121 3.39 -14.47 -6.76
C GLY A 121 2.17 -13.67 -6.27
N LYS A 122 2.37 -12.76 -5.31
CA LYS A 122 1.31 -11.94 -4.71
C LYS A 122 1.54 -10.45 -4.91
N ILE A 123 0.45 -9.71 -5.11
CA ILE A 123 0.44 -8.25 -5.10
C ILE A 123 -0.51 -7.79 -3.99
N ILE A 124 -0.01 -6.99 -3.06
CA ILE A 124 -0.82 -6.36 -2.02
C ILE A 124 -0.85 -4.85 -2.29
N LEU A 125 -2.04 -4.31 -2.46
CA LEU A 125 -2.27 -2.87 -2.66
C LEU A 125 -2.97 -2.30 -1.44
N MET A 126 -2.36 -1.30 -0.80
CA MET A 126 -2.96 -0.61 0.35
C MET A 126 -3.97 0.44 -0.15
N GLY A 127 -5.23 0.05 -0.12
CA GLY A 127 -6.37 0.91 -0.34
C GLY A 127 -6.64 1.82 0.86
N SER A 128 -7.92 2.10 1.07
CA SER A 128 -8.47 2.80 2.24
C SER A 128 -9.98 2.61 2.21
N MET A 129 -10.63 2.74 3.35
CA MET A 129 -12.10 2.83 3.39
C MET A 129 -12.64 4.00 2.57
N SER A 130 -11.86 5.10 2.37
CA SER A 130 -12.24 6.19 1.45
C SER A 130 -12.36 5.76 -0.02
N GLY A 131 -11.82 4.59 -0.39
CA GLY A 131 -11.95 3.99 -1.73
C GLY A 131 -13.09 2.97 -1.84
N VAL A 132 -13.96 2.83 -0.82
CA VAL A 132 -15.09 1.90 -0.81
C VAL A 132 -16.39 2.67 -1.07
N GLN A 133 -17.37 2.03 -1.72
CA GLN A 133 -18.65 2.66 -2.02
C GLN A 133 -19.35 3.15 -0.75
N ASN A 134 -19.84 4.39 -0.78
CA ASN A 134 -20.53 5.10 0.29
C ASN A 134 -19.66 5.45 1.52
N THR A 135 -18.32 5.39 1.40
CA THR A 135 -17.39 5.78 2.47
C THR A 135 -16.32 6.77 1.98
N ALA A 136 -16.60 7.50 0.89
CA ALA A 136 -15.70 8.52 0.36
C ALA A 136 -15.40 9.60 1.42
N SER A 137 -14.16 10.08 1.43
CA SER A 137 -13.75 11.23 2.21
C SER A 137 -13.75 12.51 1.36
N ARG A 138 -13.48 13.68 1.99
CA ARG A 138 -13.50 14.99 1.30
C ARG A 138 -12.31 15.15 0.33
N GLU A 139 -11.23 14.43 0.55
CA GLU A 139 -9.98 14.46 -0.22
C GLU A 139 -10.21 13.86 -1.60
N VAL A 140 -10.43 14.73 -2.59
CA VAL A 140 -10.93 14.33 -3.92
C VAL A 140 -9.94 13.46 -4.66
N ALA A 141 -8.65 13.84 -4.70
CA ALA A 141 -7.64 13.10 -5.44
C ALA A 141 -7.29 11.79 -4.74
N ASN A 142 -7.17 11.79 -3.41
CA ASN A 142 -6.95 10.57 -2.63
C ASN A 142 -8.13 9.60 -2.80
N THR A 143 -9.37 10.07 -2.60
CA THR A 143 -10.57 9.26 -2.79
C THR A 143 -10.61 8.65 -4.19
N ALA A 144 -10.39 9.45 -5.25
CA ALA A 144 -10.35 8.96 -6.63
C ALA A 144 -9.27 7.88 -6.83
N ALA A 145 -8.06 8.10 -6.29
CA ALA A 145 -6.97 7.13 -6.38
C ALA A 145 -7.33 5.81 -5.65
N LYS A 146 -7.90 5.89 -4.45
CA LYS A 146 -8.27 4.71 -3.65
C LYS A 146 -9.43 3.93 -4.27
N PHE A 147 -10.42 4.59 -4.89
CA PHE A 147 -11.42 3.93 -5.74
C PHE A 147 -10.78 3.29 -6.97
N GLY A 148 -9.85 4.01 -7.62
CA GLY A 148 -9.10 3.48 -8.76
C GLY A 148 -8.32 2.20 -8.43
N LEU A 149 -7.76 2.08 -7.22
CA LEU A 149 -7.05 0.87 -6.78
C LEU A 149 -7.96 -0.37 -6.73
N GLN A 150 -9.26 -0.23 -6.44
CA GLN A 150 -10.20 -1.36 -6.53
C GLN A 150 -10.24 -1.91 -7.95
N GLY A 151 -10.41 -1.03 -8.94
CA GLY A 151 -10.39 -1.41 -10.35
C GLY A 151 -9.04 -1.97 -10.80
N VAL A 152 -7.93 -1.43 -10.29
CA VAL A 152 -6.59 -1.98 -10.54
C VAL A 152 -6.46 -3.40 -10.02
N GLY A 153 -6.87 -3.67 -8.79
CA GLY A 153 -6.82 -5.01 -8.18
C GLY A 153 -7.63 -6.03 -8.99
N GLU A 154 -8.86 -5.67 -9.36
CA GLU A 154 -9.71 -6.54 -10.20
C GLU A 154 -9.09 -6.80 -11.58
N ALA A 155 -8.59 -5.75 -12.26
CA ALA A 155 -7.99 -5.86 -13.58
C ALA A 155 -6.68 -6.68 -13.55
N LEU A 156 -5.85 -6.51 -12.51
CA LEU A 156 -4.62 -7.31 -12.31
C LEU A 156 -4.94 -8.78 -12.13
N ASN A 157 -5.98 -9.14 -11.35
CA ASN A 157 -6.41 -10.52 -11.17
C ASN A 157 -6.86 -11.17 -12.49
N LEU A 158 -7.48 -10.40 -13.40
CA LEU A 158 -7.85 -10.89 -14.73
C LEU A 158 -6.62 -11.00 -15.65
N SER A 159 -5.78 -9.98 -15.67
CA SER A 159 -4.66 -9.86 -16.61
C SER A 159 -3.50 -10.81 -16.28
N LEU A 160 -3.24 -11.02 -14.97
CA LEU A 160 -2.08 -11.77 -14.47
C LEU A 160 -2.42 -13.21 -14.06
N ARG A 161 -3.69 -13.60 -14.08
CA ARG A 161 -4.14 -14.94 -13.69
C ARG A 161 -3.39 -16.07 -14.42
N LYS A 162 -3.16 -15.91 -15.72
CA LYS A 162 -2.42 -16.89 -16.54
C LYS A 162 -0.95 -17.05 -16.13
N HIS A 163 -0.41 -16.11 -15.35
CA HIS A 163 0.95 -16.12 -14.84
C HIS A 163 1.04 -16.59 -13.37
N GLY A 164 -0.08 -17.02 -12.79
CA GLY A 164 -0.14 -17.49 -11.40
C GLY A 164 0.00 -16.36 -10.36
N ILE A 165 -0.23 -15.10 -10.75
CA ILE A 165 -0.10 -13.93 -9.88
C ILE A 165 -1.49 -13.49 -9.42
N ALA A 166 -1.65 -13.24 -8.11
CA ALA A 166 -2.89 -12.80 -7.50
C ALA A 166 -2.71 -11.43 -6.83
N ALA A 167 -3.71 -10.55 -6.95
CA ALA A 167 -3.71 -9.22 -6.37
C ALA A 167 -4.83 -9.05 -5.33
N THR A 168 -4.49 -8.52 -4.16
CA THR A 168 -5.40 -8.18 -3.07
C THR A 168 -5.34 -6.69 -2.77
N VAL A 169 -6.50 -6.03 -2.73
CA VAL A 169 -6.63 -4.67 -2.21
C VAL A 169 -7.11 -4.75 -0.76
N ILE A 170 -6.36 -4.15 0.16
CA ILE A 170 -6.73 -4.09 1.58
C ILE A 170 -7.13 -2.64 1.89
N ASN A 171 -8.36 -2.45 2.37
CA ASN A 171 -8.95 -1.16 2.70
C ASN A 171 -9.11 -1.04 4.22
N PRO A 172 -8.11 -0.55 4.94
CA PRO A 172 -8.27 -0.28 6.36
C PRO A 172 -8.98 1.06 6.61
N ASP A 173 -9.67 1.16 7.76
CA ASP A 173 -9.88 2.41 8.48
C ASP A 173 -8.53 2.86 9.09
N ASN A 174 -8.54 3.82 10.02
CA ASN A 174 -7.31 4.29 10.67
C ASN A 174 -6.60 3.15 11.41
N VAL A 175 -5.28 3.08 11.23
CA VAL A 175 -4.38 2.09 11.84
C VAL A 175 -3.47 2.79 12.84
N THR A 176 -3.03 2.11 13.90
CA THR A 176 -2.13 2.64 14.94
C THR A 176 -0.72 2.93 14.38
N THR A 177 -0.63 3.81 13.37
CA THR A 177 0.66 4.36 12.96
C THR A 177 1.06 5.50 13.89
N PRO A 178 2.36 5.84 14.00
CA PRO A 178 2.80 6.98 14.81
C PRO A 178 2.07 8.28 14.47
N GLU A 179 1.83 8.53 13.19
CA GLU A 179 1.14 9.72 12.70
C GLU A 179 -0.32 9.76 13.19
N VAL A 180 -1.08 8.68 13.01
CA VAL A 180 -2.48 8.59 13.47
C VAL A 180 -2.57 8.75 14.99
N MET A 181 -1.64 8.15 15.74
CA MET A 181 -1.62 8.28 17.21
C MET A 181 -1.28 9.70 17.65
N GLU A 182 -0.41 10.41 16.92
CA GLU A 182 -0.10 11.82 17.17
C GLU A 182 -1.31 12.72 16.87
N ASP A 183 -1.99 12.49 15.74
CA ASP A 183 -3.19 13.23 15.32
C ASP A 183 -4.33 13.10 16.35
N ILE A 184 -4.52 11.93 16.92
CA ILE A 184 -5.49 11.69 18.02
C ILE A 184 -5.03 12.43 19.28
N ALA A 185 -3.77 12.31 19.65
CA ALA A 185 -3.23 12.92 20.88
C ALA A 185 -3.26 14.45 20.85
N THR A 186 -3.12 15.05 19.69
CA THR A 186 -3.18 16.51 19.47
C THR A 186 -4.60 17.02 19.22
N GLY A 187 -5.59 16.14 19.05
CA GLY A 187 -6.97 16.50 18.75
C GLY A 187 -7.21 16.89 17.28
N ALA A 188 -6.24 16.63 16.38
CA ALA A 188 -6.44 16.75 14.94
C ALA A 188 -7.45 15.72 14.41
N PHE A 189 -7.46 14.51 15.00
CA PHE A 189 -8.50 13.52 14.80
C PHE A 189 -9.39 13.42 16.03
N GLU A 190 -10.67 13.08 15.81
CA GLU A 190 -11.58 12.74 16.92
C GLU A 190 -11.03 11.56 17.72
N ASP A 191 -11.41 11.49 19.02
CA ASP A 191 -11.09 10.38 19.88
C ASP A 191 -11.68 9.07 19.32
N GLN A 192 -10.80 8.13 19.01
CA GLN A 192 -11.13 6.88 18.33
C GLN A 192 -10.17 5.77 18.75
N MET A 193 -10.54 4.53 18.46
CA MET A 193 -9.67 3.36 18.62
C MET A 193 -9.24 2.87 17.24
N PRO A 194 -8.05 3.27 16.76
CA PRO A 194 -7.54 2.78 15.47
C PRO A 194 -7.31 1.27 15.48
N ILE A 195 -7.33 0.67 14.30
CA ILE A 195 -7.00 -0.74 14.12
C ILE A 195 -5.56 -0.98 14.58
N PRO A 196 -5.29 -1.96 15.46
CA PRO A 196 -3.93 -2.34 15.81
C PRO A 196 -3.09 -2.69 14.57
N MET A 197 -1.82 -2.28 14.57
CA MET A 197 -0.90 -2.61 13.47
C MET A 197 -0.78 -4.13 13.28
N GLU A 198 -0.84 -4.87 14.37
CA GLU A 198 -0.79 -6.34 14.39
C GLU A 198 -1.95 -6.96 13.62
N ASP A 199 -3.16 -6.40 13.69
CA ASP A 199 -4.34 -6.90 12.97
C ASP A 199 -4.21 -6.66 11.46
N LEU A 200 -3.67 -5.50 11.06
CA LEU A 200 -3.38 -5.23 9.66
C LEU A 200 -2.26 -6.15 9.13
N THR A 201 -1.20 -6.35 9.91
CA THR A 201 -0.10 -7.26 9.56
C THR A 201 -0.60 -8.70 9.43
N ALA A 202 -1.45 -9.18 10.34
CA ALA A 202 -2.08 -10.50 10.25
C ALA A 202 -2.98 -10.62 8.99
N THR A 203 -3.64 -9.54 8.59
CA THR A 203 -4.44 -9.49 7.36
C THR A 203 -3.56 -9.61 6.11
N ILE A 204 -2.40 -8.96 6.10
CA ILE A 204 -1.41 -9.09 5.01
C ILE A 204 -0.86 -10.52 4.99
N ASP A 205 -0.46 -11.09 6.13
CA ASP A 205 0.00 -12.48 6.24
C ASP A 205 -1.03 -13.47 5.72
N TYR A 206 -2.31 -13.27 6.07
CA TYR A 206 -3.41 -14.09 5.55
C TYR A 206 -3.44 -14.05 4.01
N ALA A 207 -3.39 -12.87 3.40
CA ALA A 207 -3.43 -12.72 1.94
C ALA A 207 -2.19 -13.34 1.27
N LEU A 208 -0.99 -13.17 1.84
CA LEU A 208 0.26 -13.76 1.35
C LEU A 208 0.29 -15.28 1.51
N GLY A 209 -0.25 -15.81 2.61
CA GLY A 209 -0.22 -17.23 2.94
C GLY A 209 -1.21 -18.11 2.19
N LEU A 210 -2.17 -17.53 1.46
CA LEU A 210 -3.10 -18.30 0.66
C LEU A 210 -2.41 -18.96 -0.54
N SER A 211 -2.88 -20.16 -0.90
CA SER A 211 -2.37 -20.89 -2.06
C SER A 211 -2.58 -20.12 -3.38
N ALA A 212 -1.92 -20.57 -4.45
CA ALA A 212 -2.10 -20.02 -5.80
C ALA A 212 -3.54 -20.18 -6.36
N HIS A 213 -4.40 -20.98 -5.70
CA HIS A 213 -5.77 -21.23 -6.14
C HIS A 213 -6.82 -20.30 -5.49
N ALA A 214 -6.39 -19.43 -4.55
CA ALA A 214 -7.30 -18.55 -3.83
C ALA A 214 -6.73 -17.12 -3.72
N VAL A 215 -7.61 -16.14 -3.94
CA VAL A 215 -7.29 -14.71 -3.76
C VAL A 215 -8.45 -14.00 -3.09
N PRO A 216 -8.24 -13.34 -1.94
CA PRO A 216 -9.19 -12.38 -1.41
C PRO A 216 -9.00 -11.07 -2.19
N SER A 217 -9.78 -10.85 -3.25
CA SER A 217 -9.59 -9.71 -4.16
C SER A 217 -9.66 -8.37 -3.44
N VAL A 218 -10.56 -8.25 -2.44
CA VAL A 218 -10.73 -7.06 -1.60
C VAL A 218 -10.96 -7.49 -0.15
N ILE A 219 -10.26 -6.83 0.77
CA ILE A 219 -10.47 -6.99 2.22
C ILE A 219 -10.75 -5.59 2.79
N ASN A 220 -11.93 -5.41 3.37
CA ASN A 220 -12.29 -4.19 4.10
C ASN A 220 -12.08 -4.43 5.59
N LEU A 221 -11.14 -3.72 6.19
CA LEU A 221 -10.80 -3.83 7.61
C LEU A 221 -11.31 -2.58 8.34
N ARG A 222 -12.40 -2.71 9.08
CA ARG A 222 -13.08 -1.60 9.73
C ARG A 222 -12.80 -1.54 11.22
N GLN A 223 -12.72 -0.31 11.74
CA GLN A 223 -12.75 -0.09 13.18
C GLN A 223 -14.07 -0.60 13.76
N THR A 224 -13.98 -1.23 14.93
CA THR A 224 -15.15 -1.53 15.75
C THR A 224 -15.24 -0.50 16.86
N LYS A 225 -16.43 0.10 17.05
CA LYS A 225 -16.66 0.93 18.24
C LYS A 225 -16.87 0.00 19.41
N PRO A 226 -16.10 0.11 20.52
CA PRO A 226 -16.45 -0.60 21.74
C PRO A 226 -17.83 -0.12 22.19
N GLU A 227 -18.70 -1.05 22.57
CA GLU A 227 -19.92 -0.71 23.30
C GLU A 227 -19.49 -0.03 24.61
N LYS A 228 -20.04 1.17 24.88
CA LYS A 228 -19.78 1.91 26.11
C LYS A 228 -20.53 1.28 27.27
#